data_285eebed95aa2cd08fd0bab28f5e61b8
#
_entry.id   285eebed95aa2cd08fd0bab28f5e61b8
#
_cell.length_a   1.000
_cell.length_b   1.000
_cell.length_c   1.000
_cell.angle_alpha   90.00
_cell.angle_beta   90.00
_cell.angle_gamma   90.00
#
_symmetry.space_group_name_H-M   'P 1'
#
loop_
_entity.id
_entity.type
_entity.pdbx_description
1 polymer ?
#
loop_
_entity_poly.entity_id
_entity_poly.type
_entity_poly.pdbx_seq_one_letter_code
_entity_poly.pdbx_strand_id
1 'polypeptide(L)'
;LSVNPAKPTVVVAQGDSATAADLESAVAAARDARAEWAATPIHQRGAILIDAAAVVDHSAESWGLELAIEEGKTRAEGVGEVRRAAQILRYYGNEGDRQAGEIFASPRAGEQILVTRKPIGVVAVITPFNFPIAIPAWKIAPALVYGNTVVWKPASTVPLLAIRLAEALTAAGLPPGVLNLVMGDSTIGDGLVTQI
;
A
#
# COMPACT_ATOMS: atom_id res chain seq x y z
N LEU A 1 7.80 -15.26 12.90
CA LEU A 1 6.90 -16.38 12.61
C LEU A 1 5.45 -15.93 12.71
N SER A 2 4.63 -16.26 11.72
CA SER A 2 3.17 -16.21 11.79
C SER A 2 2.65 -17.63 11.92
N VAL A 3 1.69 -17.86 12.80
CA VAL A 3 1.12 -19.18 13.09
C VAL A 3 -0.39 -19.15 13.00
N ASN A 4 -0.98 -20.30 12.66
CA ASN A 4 -2.44 -20.43 12.67
C ASN A 4 -2.97 -20.31 14.10
N PRO A 5 -3.83 -19.32 14.43
CA PRO A 5 -4.32 -19.12 15.80
C PRO A 5 -5.18 -20.27 16.31
N ALA A 6 -5.87 -21.01 15.43
CA ALA A 6 -6.64 -22.20 15.80
C ALA A 6 -5.74 -23.44 16.00
N LYS A 7 -4.52 -23.45 15.46
CA LYS A 7 -3.56 -24.54 15.58
C LYS A 7 -2.13 -23.98 15.64
N PRO A 8 -1.68 -23.44 16.79
CA PRO A 8 -0.41 -22.71 16.92
C PRO A 8 0.87 -23.48 16.55
N THR A 9 0.78 -24.81 16.41
CA THR A 9 1.87 -25.65 15.91
C THR A 9 2.06 -25.57 14.40
N VAL A 10 1.12 -24.95 13.66
CA VAL A 10 1.18 -24.77 12.20
C VAL A 10 1.73 -23.38 11.92
N VAL A 11 2.95 -23.34 11.37
CA VAL A 11 3.56 -22.12 10.86
C VAL A 11 2.94 -21.79 9.52
N VAL A 12 2.42 -20.57 9.38
CA VAL A 12 1.79 -20.05 8.14
C VAL A 12 2.82 -19.28 7.31
N ALA A 13 3.60 -18.43 7.95
CA ALA A 13 4.66 -17.67 7.31
C ALA A 13 5.87 -17.52 8.23
N GLN A 14 7.05 -17.46 7.62
CA GLN A 14 8.32 -17.24 8.29
C GLN A 14 9.15 -16.26 7.48
N GLY A 15 9.78 -15.34 8.16
CA GLY A 15 10.72 -14.37 7.56
C GLY A 15 11.52 -13.68 8.66
N ASP A 16 12.55 -12.97 8.22
CA ASP A 16 13.39 -12.18 9.12
C ASP A 16 12.72 -10.85 9.45
N SER A 17 12.99 -10.33 10.63
CA SER A 17 12.62 -8.99 11.04
C SER A 17 13.66 -8.01 10.52
N ALA A 18 13.21 -6.89 9.98
CA ALA A 18 14.10 -5.82 9.54
C ALA A 18 14.90 -5.24 10.72
N THR A 19 16.09 -4.80 10.41
CA THR A 19 16.95 -4.02 11.31
C THR A 19 16.71 -2.51 11.11
N ALA A 20 17.29 -1.68 11.96
CA ALA A 20 17.29 -0.23 11.77
C ALA A 20 17.98 0.17 10.45
N ALA A 21 19.03 -0.53 10.04
CA ALA A 21 19.70 -0.30 8.76
C ALA A 21 18.83 -0.64 7.55
N ASP A 22 18.01 -1.70 7.64
CA ASP A 22 17.03 -2.04 6.59
C ASP A 22 15.96 -0.95 6.48
N LEU A 23 15.50 -0.40 7.61
CA LEU A 23 14.55 0.71 7.62
C LEU A 23 15.15 1.96 6.98
N GLU A 24 16.39 2.33 7.34
CA GLU A 24 17.12 3.46 6.73
C GLU A 24 17.24 3.27 5.21
N SER A 25 17.59 2.07 4.77
CA SER A 25 17.70 1.73 3.35
C SER A 25 16.36 1.86 2.63
N ALA A 26 15.26 1.41 3.24
CA ALA A 26 13.91 1.54 2.69
C ALA A 26 13.48 3.01 2.55
N VAL A 27 13.78 3.84 3.56
CA VAL A 27 13.50 5.28 3.52
C VAL A 27 14.35 5.98 2.46
N ALA A 28 15.63 5.62 2.33
CA ALA A 28 16.51 6.15 1.29
C ALA A 28 15.98 5.79 -0.11
N ALA A 29 15.64 4.52 -0.36
CA ALA A 29 15.06 4.08 -1.63
C ALA A 29 13.76 4.83 -1.97
N ALA A 30 12.89 5.07 -0.97
CA ALA A 30 11.67 5.86 -1.17
C ALA A 30 11.98 7.33 -1.53
N ARG A 31 12.99 7.93 -0.89
CA ARG A 31 13.42 9.30 -1.21
C ARG A 31 14.00 9.42 -2.61
N ASP A 32 14.79 8.45 -3.05
CA ASP A 32 15.40 8.43 -4.36
C ASP A 32 14.38 8.28 -5.48
N ALA A 33 13.40 7.39 -5.31
CA ALA A 33 12.34 7.14 -6.30
C ALA A 33 11.30 8.26 -6.42
N ARG A 34 11.17 9.15 -5.41
CA ARG A 34 10.05 10.08 -5.31
C ARG A 34 9.90 11.05 -6.47
N ALA A 35 11.02 11.56 -7.01
CA ALA A 35 10.97 12.61 -8.02
C ALA A 35 10.45 12.08 -9.36
N GLU A 36 10.95 10.93 -9.78
CA GLU A 36 10.52 10.24 -11.00
C GLU A 36 9.06 9.78 -10.89
N TRP A 37 8.70 9.19 -9.74
CA TRP A 37 7.32 8.76 -9.50
C TRP A 37 6.33 9.92 -9.48
N ALA A 38 6.68 11.04 -8.85
CA ALA A 38 5.85 12.25 -8.86
C ALA A 38 5.66 12.85 -10.25
N ALA A 39 6.67 12.72 -11.13
CA ALA A 39 6.62 13.19 -12.52
C ALA A 39 5.83 12.23 -13.44
N THR A 40 5.65 10.97 -13.06
CA THR A 40 4.85 10.00 -13.82
C THR A 40 3.40 10.48 -13.92
N PRO A 41 2.77 10.48 -15.09
CA PRO A 41 1.38 10.90 -15.25
C PRO A 41 0.41 10.10 -14.37
N ILE A 42 -0.60 10.75 -13.80
CA ILE A 42 -1.56 10.12 -12.89
C ILE A 42 -2.27 8.91 -13.51
N HIS A 43 -2.58 8.95 -14.81
CA HIS A 43 -3.19 7.83 -15.53
C HIS A 43 -2.27 6.60 -15.60
N GLN A 44 -0.95 6.81 -15.76
CA GLN A 44 0.02 5.71 -15.76
C GLN A 44 0.15 5.10 -14.35
N ARG A 45 0.21 5.94 -13.31
CA ARG A 45 0.19 5.45 -11.92
C ARG A 45 -1.11 4.71 -11.62
N GLY A 46 -2.25 5.22 -12.12
CA GLY A 46 -3.56 4.59 -11.97
C GLY A 46 -3.66 3.23 -12.67
N ALA A 47 -3.10 3.10 -13.87
CA ALA A 47 -3.08 1.84 -14.61
C ALA A 47 -2.40 0.71 -13.81
N ILE A 48 -1.27 0.99 -13.15
CA ILE A 48 -0.59 0.02 -12.27
C ILE A 48 -1.52 -0.45 -11.13
N LEU A 49 -2.28 0.45 -10.52
CA LEU A 49 -3.24 0.07 -9.48
C LEU A 49 -4.39 -0.78 -10.02
N ILE A 50 -4.85 -0.52 -11.24
CA ILE A 50 -5.90 -1.30 -11.90
C ILE A 50 -5.41 -2.70 -12.22
N ASP A 51 -4.18 -2.84 -12.74
CA ASP A 51 -3.56 -4.12 -13.05
C ASP A 51 -3.31 -4.93 -11.77
N ALA A 52 -2.80 -4.30 -10.72
CA ALA A 52 -2.68 -4.93 -9.40
C ALA A 52 -4.03 -5.39 -8.85
N ALA A 53 -5.09 -4.59 -9.03
CA ALA A 53 -6.45 -4.97 -8.62
C ALA A 53 -6.96 -6.21 -9.35
N ALA A 54 -6.59 -6.41 -10.61
CA ALA A 54 -6.95 -7.61 -11.36
C ALA A 54 -6.27 -8.86 -10.77
N VAL A 55 -4.99 -8.76 -10.40
CA VAL A 55 -4.25 -9.85 -9.73
C VAL A 55 -4.88 -10.20 -8.38
N VAL A 56 -5.16 -9.18 -7.55
CA VAL A 56 -5.76 -9.34 -6.22
C VAL A 56 -7.14 -10.00 -6.32
N ASP A 57 -7.98 -9.54 -7.25
CA ASP A 57 -9.34 -10.07 -7.42
C ASP A 57 -9.35 -11.51 -7.94
N HIS A 58 -8.46 -11.81 -8.90
CA HIS A 58 -8.27 -13.16 -9.41
C HIS A 58 -7.85 -14.14 -8.30
N SER A 59 -7.03 -13.66 -7.37
CA SER A 59 -6.49 -14.47 -6.26
C SER A 59 -7.42 -14.50 -5.03
N ALA A 60 -8.62 -13.91 -5.07
CA ALA A 60 -9.45 -13.69 -3.90
C ALA A 60 -9.78 -14.97 -3.12
N GLU A 61 -10.07 -16.09 -3.81
CA GLU A 61 -10.40 -17.34 -3.13
C GLU A 61 -9.20 -17.97 -2.43
N SER A 62 -8.02 -17.97 -3.06
CA SER A 62 -6.80 -18.53 -2.48
C SER A 62 -6.24 -17.65 -1.36
N TRP A 63 -6.15 -16.35 -1.58
CA TRP A 63 -5.65 -15.41 -0.58
C TRP A 63 -6.63 -15.22 0.59
N GLY A 64 -7.94 -15.33 0.32
CA GLY A 64 -8.94 -15.33 1.38
C GLY A 64 -8.83 -16.56 2.29
N LEU A 65 -8.44 -17.72 1.75
CA LEU A 65 -8.13 -18.90 2.55
C LEU A 65 -6.82 -18.72 3.34
N GLU A 66 -5.76 -18.19 2.72
CA GLU A 66 -4.51 -17.85 3.41
C GLU A 66 -4.77 -16.92 4.60
N LEU A 67 -5.58 -15.88 4.38
CA LEU A 67 -5.98 -14.92 5.41
C LEU A 67 -6.78 -15.58 6.55
N ALA A 68 -7.73 -16.46 6.21
CA ALA A 68 -8.49 -17.19 7.22
C ALA A 68 -7.59 -18.08 8.08
N ILE A 69 -6.56 -18.69 7.48
CA ILE A 69 -5.60 -19.54 8.19
C ILE A 69 -4.67 -18.70 9.08
N GLU A 70 -4.20 -17.56 8.60
CA GLU A 70 -3.22 -16.72 9.30
C GLU A 70 -3.86 -15.90 10.43
N GLU A 71 -5.02 -15.30 10.19
CA GLU A 71 -5.67 -14.39 11.15
C GLU A 71 -6.75 -15.08 12.00
N GLY A 72 -7.37 -16.14 11.48
CA GLY A 72 -8.42 -16.87 12.17
C GLY A 72 -9.84 -16.38 11.88
N LYS A 73 -10.06 -15.51 10.90
CA LYS A 73 -11.40 -15.15 10.43
C LYS A 73 -12.03 -16.25 9.59
N THR A 74 -13.32 -16.15 9.31
CA THR A 74 -13.97 -17.09 8.40
C THR A 74 -13.44 -16.95 6.97
N ARG A 75 -13.50 -18.05 6.19
CA ARG A 75 -13.11 -17.99 4.77
C ARG A 75 -13.89 -16.94 4.00
N ALA A 76 -15.20 -16.82 4.26
CA ALA A 76 -16.06 -15.84 3.57
C ALA A 76 -15.61 -14.39 3.85
N GLU A 77 -15.25 -14.08 5.10
CA GLU A 77 -14.70 -12.78 5.48
C GLU A 77 -13.33 -12.53 4.82
N GLY A 78 -12.45 -13.55 4.81
CA GLY A 78 -11.15 -13.44 4.14
C GLY A 78 -11.28 -13.15 2.65
N VAL A 79 -12.12 -13.89 1.93
CA VAL A 79 -12.41 -13.65 0.50
C VAL A 79 -13.03 -12.27 0.28
N GLY A 80 -13.98 -11.88 1.13
CA GLY A 80 -14.62 -10.56 1.09
C GLY A 80 -13.61 -9.42 1.27
N GLU A 81 -12.64 -9.60 2.16
CA GLU A 81 -11.59 -8.60 2.40
C GLU A 81 -10.64 -8.46 1.21
N VAL A 82 -10.18 -9.57 0.62
CA VAL A 82 -9.32 -9.53 -0.57
C VAL A 82 -10.03 -8.83 -1.74
N ARG A 83 -11.32 -9.17 -1.99
CA ARG A 83 -12.13 -8.47 -2.98
C ARG A 83 -12.29 -6.99 -2.67
N ARG A 84 -12.42 -6.64 -1.38
CA ARG A 84 -12.48 -5.23 -0.97
C ARG A 84 -11.18 -4.49 -1.27
N ALA A 85 -10.03 -5.09 -1.05
CA ALA A 85 -8.74 -4.52 -1.44
C ALA A 85 -8.66 -4.27 -2.95
N ALA A 86 -9.10 -5.22 -3.77
CA ALA A 86 -9.17 -5.04 -5.22
C ALA A 86 -10.10 -3.89 -5.63
N GLN A 87 -11.26 -3.74 -4.99
CA GLN A 87 -12.17 -2.62 -5.24
C GLN A 87 -11.52 -1.27 -4.89
N ILE A 88 -10.77 -1.20 -3.79
CA ILE A 88 -10.08 0.01 -3.36
C ILE A 88 -9.00 0.40 -4.38
N LEU A 89 -8.19 -0.57 -4.82
CA LEU A 89 -7.18 -0.34 -5.85
C LEU A 89 -7.81 0.18 -7.15
N ARG A 90 -8.92 -0.40 -7.62
CA ARG A 90 -9.66 0.09 -8.81
C ARG A 90 -10.21 1.49 -8.58
N TYR A 91 -10.77 1.76 -7.38
CA TYR A 91 -11.32 3.07 -7.06
C TYR A 91 -10.26 4.17 -7.22
N TYR A 92 -9.09 3.99 -6.62
CA TYR A 92 -8.00 4.97 -6.74
C TYR A 92 -7.26 4.89 -8.07
N GLY A 93 -7.24 3.73 -8.74
CA GLY A 93 -6.68 3.60 -10.08
C GLY A 93 -7.35 4.49 -11.13
N ASN A 94 -8.64 4.78 -10.95
CA ASN A 94 -9.40 5.69 -11.81
C ASN A 94 -9.35 7.16 -11.34
N GLU A 95 -8.43 7.54 -10.46
CA GLU A 95 -8.36 8.90 -9.92
C GLU A 95 -7.98 9.94 -11.00
N GLY A 96 -7.27 9.51 -12.04
CA GLY A 96 -6.94 10.36 -13.20
C GLY A 96 -8.16 10.89 -13.94
N ASP A 97 -9.29 10.17 -13.91
CA ASP A 97 -10.55 10.54 -14.57
C ASP A 97 -11.48 11.38 -13.66
N ARG A 98 -11.04 11.66 -12.44
CA ARG A 98 -11.79 12.47 -11.49
C ARG A 98 -11.27 13.91 -11.48
N GLN A 99 -11.89 14.73 -10.62
CA GLN A 99 -11.51 16.13 -10.45
C GLN A 99 -10.05 16.27 -10.00
N ALA A 100 -9.21 16.83 -10.89
CA ALA A 100 -7.78 17.03 -10.62
C ALA A 100 -7.52 18.22 -9.66
N GLY A 101 -8.50 19.08 -9.43
CA GLY A 101 -8.42 20.28 -8.62
C GLY A 101 -9.63 21.18 -8.82
N GLU A 102 -9.51 22.43 -8.39
CA GLU A 102 -10.58 23.43 -8.48
C GLU A 102 -10.06 24.70 -9.15
N ILE A 103 -10.95 25.40 -9.84
CA ILE A 103 -10.66 26.68 -10.47
C ILE A 103 -11.57 27.73 -9.83
N PHE A 104 -10.97 28.78 -9.32
CA PHE A 104 -11.68 29.92 -8.73
C PHE A 104 -11.42 31.19 -9.49
N ALA A 105 -12.39 32.11 -9.49
CA ALA A 105 -12.21 33.47 -9.99
C ALA A 105 -11.26 34.24 -9.06
N SER A 106 -10.38 35.05 -9.66
CA SER A 106 -9.60 36.04 -8.93
C SER A 106 -10.33 37.38 -8.87
N PRO A 107 -10.20 38.16 -7.80
CA PRO A 107 -10.68 39.56 -7.76
C PRO A 107 -9.84 40.45 -8.69
N ARG A 108 -8.74 39.97 -9.25
CA ARG A 108 -7.89 40.71 -10.18
C ARG A 108 -8.23 40.34 -11.64
N ALA A 109 -8.36 41.33 -12.48
CA ALA A 109 -8.67 41.13 -13.90
C ALA A 109 -7.55 40.32 -14.59
N GLY A 110 -7.94 39.30 -15.37
CA GLY A 110 -7.01 38.45 -16.13
C GLY A 110 -6.31 37.34 -15.33
N GLU A 111 -6.65 37.19 -14.04
CA GLU A 111 -6.11 36.12 -13.20
C GLU A 111 -7.13 35.02 -12.94
N GLN A 112 -6.64 33.78 -12.77
CA GLN A 112 -7.38 32.62 -12.30
C GLN A 112 -6.63 31.95 -11.16
N ILE A 113 -7.35 31.40 -10.18
CA ILE A 113 -6.78 30.64 -9.06
C ILE A 113 -7.01 29.16 -9.34
N LEU A 114 -5.93 28.40 -9.49
CA LEU A 114 -5.97 26.94 -9.65
C LEU A 114 -5.51 26.29 -8.33
N VAL A 115 -6.36 25.45 -7.75
CA VAL A 115 -6.02 24.61 -6.61
C VAL A 115 -5.80 23.18 -7.11
N THR A 116 -4.57 22.71 -7.04
CA THR A 116 -4.19 21.36 -7.50
C THR A 116 -3.56 20.55 -6.37
N ARG A 117 -3.76 19.23 -6.39
CA ARG A 117 -3.12 18.31 -5.46
C ARG A 117 -1.66 18.08 -5.87
N LYS A 118 -0.76 18.11 -4.89
CA LYS A 118 0.66 17.81 -5.06
C LYS A 118 1.06 16.66 -4.15
N PRO A 119 2.01 15.78 -4.56
CA PRO A 119 2.56 14.79 -3.66
C PRO A 119 3.29 15.47 -2.48
N ILE A 120 3.17 14.90 -1.29
CA ILE A 120 3.88 15.37 -0.09
C ILE A 120 5.26 14.74 0.03
N GLY A 121 5.54 13.67 -0.72
CA GLY A 121 6.86 13.03 -0.78
C GLY A 121 6.83 11.57 -0.34
N VAL A 122 7.55 11.22 0.72
CA VAL A 122 7.56 9.88 1.30
C VAL A 122 6.47 9.78 2.36
N VAL A 123 5.69 8.70 2.33
CA VAL A 123 4.58 8.43 3.26
C VAL A 123 4.90 7.20 4.09
N ALA A 124 4.92 7.34 5.42
CA ALA A 124 4.93 6.21 6.34
C ALA A 124 3.53 5.59 6.44
N VAL A 125 3.44 4.28 6.24
CA VAL A 125 2.21 3.51 6.40
C VAL A 125 2.42 2.44 7.46
N ILE A 126 1.69 2.52 8.57
CA ILE A 126 1.65 1.50 9.61
C ILE A 126 0.24 0.96 9.65
N THR A 127 0.08 -0.37 9.55
CA THR A 127 -1.23 -1.00 9.46
C THR A 127 -1.44 -2.08 10.51
N PRO A 128 -2.70 -2.21 11.00
CA PRO A 128 -3.07 -3.18 12.02
C PRO A 128 -3.25 -4.58 11.43
N PHE A 129 -3.51 -5.54 12.32
CA PHE A 129 -3.66 -6.96 11.98
C PHE A 129 -5.07 -7.33 11.48
N ASN A 130 -6.11 -6.59 11.88
CA ASN A 130 -7.51 -7.00 11.72
C ASN A 130 -8.07 -6.90 10.29
N PHE A 131 -7.43 -6.13 9.39
CA PHE A 131 -7.70 -6.07 7.96
C PHE A 131 -6.38 -5.91 7.19
N PRO A 132 -5.56 -6.98 7.14
CA PRO A 132 -4.14 -6.88 6.74
C PRO A 132 -3.91 -6.65 5.25
N ILE A 133 -4.94 -6.70 4.40
CA ILE A 133 -4.85 -6.32 2.99
C ILE A 133 -5.75 -5.11 2.66
N ALA A 134 -6.96 -5.02 3.23
CA ALA A 134 -7.89 -3.93 2.91
C ALA A 134 -7.45 -2.58 3.49
N ILE A 135 -7.00 -2.53 4.76
CA ILE A 135 -6.51 -1.28 5.37
C ILE A 135 -5.23 -0.78 4.68
N PRO A 136 -4.23 -1.62 4.37
CA PRO A 136 -3.11 -1.19 3.53
C PRO A 136 -3.55 -0.63 2.18
N ALA A 137 -4.45 -1.30 1.46
CA ALA A 137 -4.96 -0.79 0.19
C ALA A 137 -5.57 0.62 0.32
N TRP A 138 -6.34 0.90 1.40
CA TRP A 138 -6.91 2.21 1.71
C TRP A 138 -5.88 3.32 1.92
N LYS A 139 -4.66 2.99 2.35
CA LYS A 139 -3.59 3.95 2.63
C LYS A 139 -2.61 4.05 1.48
N ILE A 140 -2.21 2.91 0.91
CA ILE A 140 -1.18 2.82 -0.12
C ILE A 140 -1.71 3.33 -1.47
N ALA A 141 -2.90 2.90 -1.89
CA ALA A 141 -3.43 3.26 -3.20
C ALA A 141 -3.56 4.79 -3.40
N PRO A 142 -4.17 5.57 -2.48
CA PRO A 142 -4.19 7.04 -2.63
C PRO A 142 -2.80 7.65 -2.56
N ALA A 143 -1.90 7.16 -1.70
CA ALA A 143 -0.53 7.66 -1.64
C ALA A 143 0.17 7.52 -2.99
N LEU A 144 0.11 6.33 -3.59
CA LEU A 144 0.76 6.02 -4.86
C LEU A 144 0.16 6.81 -6.02
N VAL A 145 -1.17 6.83 -6.18
CA VAL A 145 -1.81 7.50 -7.31
C VAL A 145 -1.55 9.01 -7.32
N TYR A 146 -1.44 9.64 -6.15
CA TYR A 146 -1.06 11.06 -6.04
C TYR A 146 0.44 11.33 -6.10
N GLY A 147 1.26 10.31 -6.43
CA GLY A 147 2.68 10.49 -6.71
C GLY A 147 3.59 10.48 -5.49
N ASN A 148 3.11 9.96 -4.36
CA ASN A 148 3.95 9.74 -3.18
C ASN A 148 4.60 8.36 -3.25
N THR A 149 5.79 8.23 -2.68
CA THR A 149 6.42 6.94 -2.38
C THR A 149 6.04 6.49 -0.97
N VAL A 150 6.12 5.20 -0.71
CA VAL A 150 5.62 4.60 0.54
C VAL A 150 6.69 3.73 1.19
N VAL A 151 6.84 3.88 2.50
CA VAL A 151 7.49 2.89 3.36
C VAL A 151 6.41 2.29 4.26
N TRP A 152 6.17 0.98 4.12
CA TRP A 152 5.06 0.30 4.75
C TRP A 152 5.51 -0.74 5.77
N LYS A 153 5.06 -0.58 7.01
CA LYS A 153 5.21 -1.56 8.08
C LYS A 153 3.85 -2.19 8.43
N PRO A 154 3.57 -3.41 8.01
CA PRO A 154 2.37 -4.14 8.42
C PRO A 154 2.48 -4.68 9.85
N ALA A 155 1.39 -5.23 10.37
CA ALA A 155 1.42 -5.98 11.63
C ALA A 155 2.30 -7.23 11.49
N SER A 156 3.18 -7.46 12.45
CA SER A 156 4.13 -8.58 12.45
C SER A 156 3.48 -9.95 12.62
N THR A 157 2.25 -9.99 13.14
CA THR A 157 1.49 -11.22 13.40
C THR A 157 0.79 -11.79 12.16
N VAL A 158 0.55 -10.97 11.12
CA VAL A 158 -0.19 -11.34 9.90
C VAL A 158 0.50 -10.77 8.65
N PRO A 159 1.75 -11.19 8.36
CA PRO A 159 2.54 -10.61 7.28
C PRO A 159 2.16 -11.09 5.88
N LEU A 160 1.49 -12.24 5.73
CA LEU A 160 1.36 -12.94 4.45
C LEU A 160 0.62 -12.09 3.42
N LEU A 161 -0.52 -11.52 3.77
CA LEU A 161 -1.32 -10.71 2.83
C LEU A 161 -0.66 -9.36 2.52
N ALA A 162 0.21 -8.87 3.40
CA ALA A 162 1.04 -7.69 3.10
C ALA A 162 2.07 -8.00 2.01
N ILE A 163 2.73 -9.15 2.10
CA ILE A 163 3.65 -9.63 1.05
C ILE A 163 2.91 -9.79 -0.27
N ARG A 164 1.73 -10.45 -0.26
CA ARG A 164 0.90 -10.66 -1.45
C ARG A 164 0.52 -9.35 -2.14
N LEU A 165 0.12 -8.33 -1.37
CA LEU A 165 -0.22 -7.03 -1.94
C LEU A 165 0.99 -6.32 -2.55
N ALA A 166 2.15 -6.38 -1.89
CA ALA A 166 3.39 -5.82 -2.42
C ALA A 166 3.83 -6.55 -3.72
N GLU A 167 3.74 -7.89 -3.74
CA GLU A 167 4.02 -8.71 -4.93
C GLU A 167 3.08 -8.35 -6.08
N ALA A 168 1.77 -8.18 -5.83
CA ALA A 168 0.80 -7.81 -6.87
C ALA A 168 1.10 -6.44 -7.47
N LEU A 169 1.45 -5.45 -6.64
CA LEU A 169 1.84 -4.11 -7.12
C LEU A 169 3.14 -4.16 -7.94
N THR A 170 4.12 -4.93 -7.49
CA THR A 170 5.38 -5.13 -8.22
C THR A 170 5.14 -5.82 -9.56
N ALA A 171 4.33 -6.88 -9.58
CA ALA A 171 3.97 -7.60 -10.81
C ALA A 171 3.18 -6.73 -11.81
N ALA A 172 2.43 -5.76 -11.31
CA ALA A 172 1.73 -4.75 -12.12
C ALA A 172 2.66 -3.64 -12.65
N GLY A 173 3.96 -3.70 -12.37
CA GLY A 173 4.93 -2.74 -12.90
C GLY A 173 5.21 -1.54 -12.00
N LEU A 174 4.90 -1.61 -10.70
CA LEU A 174 5.30 -0.56 -9.77
C LEU A 174 6.84 -0.47 -9.71
N PRO A 175 7.44 0.71 -9.97
CA PRO A 175 8.88 0.86 -9.99
C PRO A 175 9.54 0.56 -8.63
N PRO A 176 10.79 0.06 -8.62
CA PRO A 176 11.56 -0.11 -7.38
C PRO A 176 11.65 1.18 -6.56
N GLY A 177 11.62 1.06 -5.24
CA GLY A 177 11.67 2.19 -4.31
C GLY A 177 10.36 2.96 -4.13
N VAL A 178 9.36 2.78 -5.00
CA VAL A 178 8.06 3.46 -4.87
C VAL A 178 7.23 2.88 -3.72
N LEU A 179 7.28 1.57 -3.49
CA LEU A 179 6.75 0.90 -2.31
C LEU A 179 7.84 0.05 -1.67
N ASN A 180 8.08 0.28 -0.38
CA ASN A 180 9.08 -0.42 0.40
C ASN A 180 8.41 -1.09 1.60
N LEU A 181 8.36 -2.42 1.58
CA LEU A 181 7.76 -3.22 2.64
C LEU A 181 8.82 -3.54 3.70
N VAL A 182 8.58 -3.15 4.94
CA VAL A 182 9.51 -3.35 6.07
C VAL A 182 8.80 -4.19 7.15
N MET A 183 9.23 -5.44 7.31
CA MET A 183 8.70 -6.32 8.34
C MET A 183 9.41 -6.07 9.67
N GLY A 184 8.66 -6.00 10.77
CA GLY A 184 9.27 -5.79 12.07
C GLY A 184 8.24 -5.54 13.17
N ASP A 185 8.75 -5.46 14.39
CA ASP A 185 7.98 -5.20 15.61
C ASP A 185 7.70 -3.69 15.81
N SER A 186 7.36 -3.31 17.05
CA SER A 186 7.13 -1.91 17.42
C SER A 186 8.37 -1.04 17.28
N THR A 187 9.57 -1.59 17.48
CA THR A 187 10.83 -0.84 17.38
C THR A 187 11.03 -0.29 15.98
N ILE A 188 10.73 -1.10 14.95
CA ILE A 188 10.76 -0.66 13.55
C ILE A 188 9.64 0.35 13.27
N GLY A 189 8.46 0.15 13.88
CA GLY A 189 7.36 1.12 13.79
C GLY A 189 7.72 2.49 14.35
N ASP A 190 8.30 2.53 15.53
CA ASP A 190 8.74 3.77 16.19
C ASP A 190 9.88 4.44 15.41
N GLY A 191 10.84 3.65 14.90
CA GLY A 191 11.86 4.13 13.99
C GLY A 191 11.30 4.78 12.73
N LEU A 192 10.27 4.18 12.11
CA LEU A 192 9.64 4.73 10.92
C LEU A 192 8.97 6.09 11.19
N VAL A 193 8.30 6.26 12.32
CA VAL A 193 7.63 7.52 12.70
C VAL A 193 8.63 8.67 12.88
N THR A 194 9.86 8.37 13.28
CA THR A 194 10.90 9.39 13.53
C THR A 194 11.73 9.76 12.31
N GLN A 195 11.65 8.98 11.22
CA GLN A 195 12.46 9.19 10.01
C GLN A 195 11.75 9.91 8.87
N ILE A 196 10.41 10.01 8.92
CA ILE A 196 9.59 10.61 7.86
C ILE A 196 8.80 11.80 8.40
#